data_4b8389ce9180ded58fad0d3069ed43a0
#
_entry.id   4b8389ce9180ded58fad0d3069ed43a0
#
_cell.length_a   1.000
_cell.length_b   1.000
_cell.length_c   1.000
_cell.angle_alpha   90.00
_cell.angle_beta   90.00
_cell.angle_gamma   90.00
#
_symmetry.space_group_name_H-M   'P 1'
#
loop_
_entity.id
_entity.type
_entity.pdbx_description
1 polymer ?
#
loop_
_entity_poly.entity_id
_entity_poly.type
_entity_poly.pdbx_seq_one_letter_code
_entity_poly.pdbx_strand_id
1 'polypeptide(L)'
;EMKKLSTINPLSLWKNGAQISLCTDHPVIPVQYLPMSAAVAVKAGLPFEEAMKAITINAAKIIGISDRVGSIEVGKDADLVLFDGNPLEIMSQAVMVMINGEIVVNNISKENSDA
;
A
#
# COMPACT_ATOMS: atom_id res chain seq x y z
N GLU A 1 -26.23 3.37 -12.81
CA GLU A 1 -24.77 3.46 -13.03
C GLU A 1 -23.98 3.24 -11.74
N MET A 2 -24.36 3.91 -10.65
CA MET A 2 -23.70 3.74 -9.38
C MET A 2 -23.79 2.31 -8.86
N LYS A 3 -24.91 1.63 -9.11
CA LYS A 3 -25.08 0.22 -8.73
C LYS A 3 -24.09 -0.68 -9.46
N LYS A 4 -23.80 -0.43 -10.74
CA LYS A 4 -22.81 -1.20 -11.50
C LYS A 4 -21.42 -1.00 -10.96
N LEU A 5 -21.06 0.22 -10.58
CA LEU A 5 -19.75 0.51 -10.00
C LEU A 5 -19.56 -0.19 -8.67
N SER A 6 -20.63 -0.28 -7.84
CA SER A 6 -20.54 -0.95 -6.53
C SER A 6 -20.39 -2.46 -6.61
N THR A 7 -20.73 -3.09 -7.76
CA THR A 7 -20.57 -4.53 -7.95
C THR A 7 -19.19 -4.91 -8.49
N ILE A 8 -18.43 -3.94 -9.02
CA ILE A 8 -17.08 -4.16 -9.52
C ILE A 8 -16.11 -3.74 -8.41
N ASN A 9 -15.65 -4.70 -7.63
CA ASN A 9 -14.75 -4.46 -6.52
C ASN A 9 -13.46 -5.25 -6.68
N PRO A 10 -12.41 -4.91 -5.94
CA PRO A 10 -11.11 -5.58 -6.06
C PRO A 10 -11.18 -7.09 -5.88
N LEU A 11 -12.03 -7.56 -4.97
CA LEU A 11 -12.19 -8.99 -4.73
C LEU A 11 -12.71 -9.72 -5.96
N SER A 12 -13.75 -9.18 -6.60
CA SER A 12 -14.34 -9.79 -7.81
C SER A 12 -13.32 -9.83 -8.95
N LEU A 13 -12.61 -8.75 -9.17
CA LEU A 13 -11.59 -8.67 -10.22
C LEU A 13 -10.48 -9.68 -9.95
N TRP A 14 -10.00 -9.77 -8.73
CA TRP A 14 -8.95 -10.70 -8.37
C TRP A 14 -9.39 -12.15 -8.51
N LYS A 15 -10.59 -12.49 -8.07
CA LYS A 15 -11.15 -13.85 -8.22
C LYS A 15 -11.26 -14.28 -9.68
N ASN A 16 -11.45 -13.34 -10.59
CA ASN A 16 -11.52 -13.59 -12.02
C ASN A 16 -10.17 -13.52 -12.72
N GLY A 17 -9.07 -13.51 -11.96
CA GLY A 17 -7.72 -13.60 -12.50
C GLY A 17 -7.09 -12.27 -12.91
N ALA A 18 -7.72 -11.14 -12.63
CA ALA A 18 -7.16 -9.84 -12.98
C ALA A 18 -6.02 -9.47 -12.02
N GLN A 19 -4.96 -8.89 -12.56
CA GLN A 19 -3.98 -8.20 -11.75
C GLN A 19 -4.54 -6.83 -11.38
N ILE A 20 -4.68 -6.56 -10.09
CA ILE A 20 -5.31 -5.34 -9.61
C ILE A 20 -4.30 -4.40 -8.96
N SER A 21 -4.56 -3.10 -9.08
CA SER A 21 -3.94 -2.09 -8.25
C SER A 21 -5.02 -1.16 -7.73
N LEU A 22 -4.71 -0.49 -6.64
CA LEU A 22 -5.59 0.48 -6.01
C LEU A 22 -4.97 1.85 -6.10
N CYS A 23 -5.79 2.87 -6.30
CA CYS A 23 -5.32 4.25 -6.27
C CYS A 23 -6.38 5.13 -5.61
N THR A 24 -5.95 6.31 -5.15
CA THR A 24 -6.84 7.27 -4.51
C THR A 24 -7.29 8.37 -5.45
N ASP A 25 -6.69 8.44 -6.65
CA ASP A 25 -6.90 9.53 -7.58
C ASP A 25 -6.66 10.89 -6.91
N HIS A 26 -5.51 10.98 -6.23
CA HIS A 26 -5.14 12.20 -5.53
C HIS A 26 -5.24 13.43 -6.46
N PRO A 27 -5.83 14.55 -6.05
CA PRO A 27 -6.26 14.91 -4.70
C PRO A 27 -7.74 14.62 -4.39
N VAL A 28 -8.45 13.86 -5.23
CA VAL A 28 -9.86 13.51 -4.99
C VAL A 28 -9.99 12.82 -3.63
N ILE A 29 -9.19 11.77 -3.41
CA ILE A 29 -8.96 11.19 -2.09
C ILE A 29 -7.46 11.39 -1.80
N PRO A 30 -7.09 12.04 -0.69
CA PRO A 30 -5.67 12.25 -0.38
C PRO A 30 -4.87 10.95 -0.35
N VAL A 31 -3.66 10.98 -0.89
CA VAL A 31 -2.83 9.77 -1.09
C VAL A 31 -2.49 9.06 0.22
N GLN A 32 -2.47 9.76 1.35
CA GLN A 32 -2.22 9.13 2.65
C GLN A 32 -3.29 8.12 3.05
N TYR A 33 -4.45 8.11 2.38
CA TYR A 33 -5.52 7.14 2.63
C TYR A 33 -5.42 5.89 1.75
N LEU A 34 -4.33 5.72 0.99
CA LEU A 34 -4.13 4.52 0.18
C LEU A 34 -4.12 3.23 1.01
N PRO A 35 -3.45 3.16 2.17
CA PRO A 35 -3.53 1.97 3.02
C PRO A 35 -4.95 1.66 3.48
N MET A 36 -5.77 2.69 3.73
CA MET A 36 -7.17 2.51 4.11
C MET A 36 -7.97 1.86 2.96
N SER A 37 -7.71 2.27 1.73
CA SER A 37 -8.35 1.65 0.56
C SER A 37 -8.03 0.15 0.47
N ALA A 38 -6.79 -0.22 0.74
CA ALA A 38 -6.38 -1.62 0.80
C ALA A 38 -7.05 -2.35 1.97
N ALA A 39 -7.15 -1.71 3.13
CA ALA A 39 -7.81 -2.29 4.30
C ALA A 39 -9.29 -2.58 4.04
N VAL A 40 -9.98 -1.68 3.35
CA VAL A 40 -11.39 -1.88 2.96
C VAL A 40 -11.52 -3.09 2.04
N ALA A 41 -10.59 -3.26 1.09
CA ALA A 41 -10.59 -4.42 0.21
C ALA A 41 -10.37 -5.73 0.99
N VAL A 42 -9.51 -5.72 1.99
CA VAL A 42 -9.31 -6.89 2.88
C VAL A 42 -10.58 -7.19 3.66
N LYS A 43 -11.24 -6.17 4.19
CA LYS A 43 -12.50 -6.35 4.91
C LYS A 43 -13.58 -6.97 4.02
N ALA A 44 -13.56 -6.66 2.72
CA ALA A 44 -14.49 -7.23 1.75
C ALA A 44 -14.13 -8.66 1.35
N GLY A 45 -12.97 -9.18 1.74
CA GLY A 45 -12.56 -10.55 1.49
C GLY A 45 -11.29 -10.73 0.67
N LEU A 46 -10.65 -9.67 0.20
CA LEU A 46 -9.39 -9.78 -0.53
C LEU A 46 -8.29 -10.25 0.45
N PRO A 47 -7.47 -11.27 0.10
CA PRO A 47 -6.37 -11.66 0.97
C PRO A 47 -5.42 -10.49 1.25
N PHE A 48 -4.92 -10.42 2.48
CA PHE A 48 -4.02 -9.34 2.91
C PHE A 48 -2.84 -9.16 1.95
N GLU A 49 -2.20 -10.26 1.57
CA GLU A 49 -1.03 -10.19 0.67
C GLU A 49 -1.39 -9.60 -0.69
N GLU A 50 -2.58 -9.92 -1.21
CA GLU A 50 -3.03 -9.39 -2.49
C GLU A 50 -3.37 -7.90 -2.39
N ALA A 51 -3.92 -7.46 -1.26
CA ALA A 51 -4.16 -6.04 -1.01
C ALA A 51 -2.84 -5.27 -0.91
N MET A 52 -1.83 -5.83 -0.25
CA MET A 52 -0.50 -5.22 -0.18
C MET A 52 0.15 -5.13 -1.56
N LYS A 53 0.04 -6.18 -2.36
CA LYS A 53 0.54 -6.15 -3.74
C LYS A 53 -0.16 -5.09 -4.58
N ALA A 54 -1.46 -4.90 -4.35
CA ALA A 54 -2.25 -3.94 -5.13
C ALA A 54 -1.82 -2.48 -4.93
N ILE A 55 -1.17 -2.17 -3.82
CA ILE A 55 -0.65 -0.82 -3.53
C ILE A 55 0.89 -0.76 -3.64
N THR A 56 1.53 -1.82 -4.06
CA THR A 56 3.00 -1.88 -4.20
C THR A 56 3.39 -2.45 -5.57
N ILE A 57 3.75 -3.73 -5.62
CA ILE A 57 4.34 -4.33 -6.81
C ILE A 57 3.38 -4.37 -8.02
N ASN A 58 2.08 -4.63 -7.80
CA ASN A 58 1.14 -4.66 -8.91
C ASN A 58 1.01 -3.27 -9.56
N ALA A 59 0.92 -2.22 -8.73
CA ALA A 59 0.90 -0.85 -9.23
C ALA A 59 2.17 -0.53 -10.01
N ALA A 60 3.33 -0.93 -9.50
CA ALA A 60 4.61 -0.72 -10.18
C ALA A 60 4.67 -1.44 -11.52
N LYS A 61 4.15 -2.67 -11.60
CA LYS A 61 4.09 -3.42 -12.85
C LYS A 61 3.18 -2.75 -13.88
N ILE A 62 2.02 -2.28 -13.44
CA ILE A 62 1.04 -1.66 -14.34
C ILE A 62 1.61 -0.39 -14.98
N ILE A 63 2.35 0.41 -14.24
CA ILE A 63 2.95 1.64 -14.79
C ILE A 63 4.36 1.44 -15.33
N GLY A 64 4.90 0.21 -15.28
CA GLY A 64 6.16 -0.12 -15.95
C GLY A 64 7.44 0.21 -15.18
N ILE A 65 7.39 0.33 -13.85
CA ILE A 65 8.56 0.67 -13.03
C ILE A 65 8.92 -0.42 -12.01
N SER A 66 8.40 -1.63 -12.20
CA SER A 66 8.60 -2.72 -11.23
C SER A 66 10.04 -3.24 -11.15
N ASP A 67 10.90 -2.88 -12.10
CA ASP A 67 12.33 -3.20 -12.06
C ASP A 67 13.08 -2.34 -11.05
N ARG A 68 12.49 -1.21 -10.62
CA ARG A 68 13.12 -0.26 -9.70
C ARG A 68 12.46 -0.21 -8.34
N VAL A 69 11.14 -0.37 -8.27
CA VAL A 69 10.34 -0.16 -7.04
C VAL A 69 9.22 -1.19 -6.93
N GLY A 70 8.53 -1.19 -5.81
CA GLY A 70 7.32 -1.99 -5.59
C GLY A 70 7.55 -3.24 -4.77
N SER A 71 8.79 -3.67 -4.58
CA SER A 71 9.14 -4.81 -3.74
C SER A 71 10.53 -4.61 -3.13
N ILE A 72 10.81 -5.37 -2.07
CA ILE A 72 12.10 -5.34 -1.40
C ILE A 72 12.98 -6.42 -2.03
N GLU A 73 13.83 -6.01 -2.97
CA GLU A 73 14.73 -6.91 -3.68
C GLU A 73 16.07 -6.22 -3.93
N VAL A 74 17.13 -7.00 -3.98
CA VAL A 74 18.47 -6.50 -4.28
C VAL A 74 18.46 -5.82 -5.65
N GLY A 75 19.04 -4.64 -5.72
CA GLY A 75 19.13 -3.85 -6.97
C GLY A 75 17.99 -2.87 -7.17
N LYS A 76 16.96 -2.92 -6.34
CA LYS A 76 15.87 -1.92 -6.40
C LYS A 76 16.15 -0.70 -5.52
N ASP A 77 15.46 0.39 -5.84
CA ASP A 77 15.57 1.62 -5.06
C ASP A 77 15.14 1.34 -3.61
N ALA A 78 15.88 1.88 -2.65
CA ALA A 78 15.57 1.71 -1.24
C ALA A 78 14.51 2.74 -0.79
N ASP A 79 13.27 2.53 -1.24
CA ASP A 79 12.08 3.27 -0.86
C ASP A 79 11.30 2.39 0.09
N LEU A 80 11.47 2.59 1.39
CA LEU A 80 11.00 1.68 2.42
C LEU A 80 10.25 2.43 3.50
N VAL A 81 9.25 1.77 4.08
CA VAL A 81 8.52 2.29 5.23
C VAL A 81 8.49 1.22 6.30
N LEU A 82 8.84 1.60 7.51
CA LEU A 82 8.74 0.74 8.69
C LEU A 82 7.53 1.18 9.50
N PHE A 83 6.63 0.24 9.79
CA PHE A 83 5.44 0.47 10.60
C PHE A 83 5.60 -0.15 11.98
N ASP A 84 4.89 0.38 12.97
CA ASP A 84 4.87 -0.18 14.31
C ASP A 84 3.88 -1.34 14.49
N GLY A 85 3.20 -1.72 13.42
CA GLY A 85 2.25 -2.84 13.40
C GLY A 85 1.84 -3.14 11.99
N ASN A 86 0.66 -3.74 11.81
CA ASN A 86 0.14 -4.03 10.48
C ASN A 86 -0.11 -2.73 9.71
N PRO A 87 0.50 -2.54 8.52
CA PRO A 87 0.36 -1.28 7.78
C PRO A 87 -1.08 -0.95 7.38
N LEU A 88 -1.98 -1.92 7.33
CA LEU A 88 -3.37 -1.71 6.95
C LEU A 88 -4.29 -1.46 8.15
N GLU A 89 -3.77 -1.48 9.36
CA GLU A 89 -4.55 -1.12 10.56
C GLU A 89 -4.47 0.39 10.80
N ILE A 90 -5.64 0.99 11.08
CA ILE A 90 -5.76 2.43 11.22
C ILE A 90 -4.89 3.00 12.35
N MET A 91 -4.63 2.21 13.39
CA MET A 91 -3.83 2.64 14.54
C MET A 91 -2.33 2.46 14.34
N SER A 92 -1.91 1.75 13.28
CA SER A 92 -0.50 1.60 12.96
C SER A 92 0.06 2.88 12.36
N GLN A 93 1.30 3.20 12.74
CA GLN A 93 1.98 4.40 12.28
C GLN A 93 3.28 4.06 11.59
N ALA A 94 3.64 4.85 10.59
CA ALA A 94 4.95 4.78 9.97
C ALA A 94 5.97 5.39 10.94
N VAL A 95 6.91 4.57 11.41
CA VAL A 95 7.94 5.02 12.37
C VAL A 95 9.25 5.40 11.69
N MET A 96 9.47 4.90 10.48
CA MET A 96 10.63 5.29 9.68
C MET A 96 10.25 5.27 8.20
N VAL A 97 10.69 6.27 7.45
CA VAL A 97 10.54 6.32 6.00
C VAL A 97 11.90 6.56 5.37
N MET A 98 12.24 5.73 4.40
CA MET A 98 13.47 5.83 3.63
C MET A 98 13.10 6.07 2.16
N ILE A 99 13.74 7.04 1.54
CA ILE A 99 13.57 7.33 0.12
C ILE A 99 14.96 7.32 -0.52
N ASN A 100 15.12 6.47 -1.52
CA ASN A 100 16.38 6.32 -2.26
C ASN A 100 17.58 6.10 -1.32
N GLY A 101 17.38 5.27 -0.30
CA GLY A 101 18.41 4.95 0.67
C GLY A 101 18.62 5.98 1.77
N GLU A 102 17.92 7.09 1.76
CA GLU A 102 18.04 8.14 2.77
C GLU A 102 16.84 8.12 3.72
N ILE A 103 17.11 8.18 5.02
CA ILE A 103 16.06 8.23 6.03
C ILE A 103 15.52 9.65 6.09
N VAL A 104 14.24 9.82 5.70
CA VAL A 104 13.57 11.13 5.66
C VAL A 104 12.64 11.34 6.84
N VAL A 105 12.18 10.27 7.48
CA VAL A 105 11.39 10.31 8.72
C VAL A 105 11.93 9.23 9.66
N ASN A 106 12.21 9.61 10.90
CA ASN A 106 12.66 8.65 11.91
C ASN A 106 12.05 9.00 13.27
N ASN A 107 11.03 8.26 13.65
CA ASN A 107 10.34 8.42 14.94
C ASN A 107 10.63 7.29 15.91
N ILE A 108 11.56 6.39 15.59
CA ILE A 108 11.87 5.23 16.41
C ILE A 108 12.35 5.67 17.81
N SER A 109 13.23 6.67 17.86
CA SER A 109 13.76 7.16 19.13
C SER A 109 12.69 7.80 20.02
N LYS A 110 11.66 8.42 19.41
CA LYS A 110 10.54 9.01 20.17
C LYS A 110 9.69 7.93 20.82
N GLU A 111 9.38 6.87 20.10
CA GLU A 111 8.61 5.75 20.69
C GLU A 111 9.36 5.08 21.82
N ASN A 112 10.67 4.88 21.66
CA ASN A 112 11.49 4.29 22.71
C ASN A 112 11.57 5.17 23.96
N SER A 113 11.54 6.50 23.80
CA SER A 113 11.58 7.42 24.93
C SER A 113 10.24 7.52 25.65
N ASP A 114 9.13 7.23 24.99
CA ASP A 114 7.79 7.22 25.57
C ASP A 114 7.46 5.90 26.27
N ALA A 115 8.28 4.90 26.07
CA ALA A 115 8.13 3.63 26.73
C ALA A 115 8.84 3.64 28.08
#